data_dbc8610f92c64cc16029da39c4481870
#
_entry.id   dbc8610f92c64cc16029da39c4481870
#
_cell.length_a   1.000
_cell.length_b   1.000
_cell.length_c   1.000
_cell.angle_alpha   90.00
_cell.angle_beta   90.00
_cell.angle_gamma   90.00
#
_symmetry.space_group_name_H-M   'P 1'
#
loop_
_entity.id
_entity.type
_entity.pdbx_description
1 polymer ?
#
loop_
_entity_poly.entity_id
_entity_poly.type
_entity_poly.pdbx_seq_one_letter_code
_entity_poly.pdbx_strand_id
1 'polypeptide(L)'
;TGSIGYNGITVVVIPIVTYFSWVFTGKYVESQSGWTCFGIIVGLLGLLTAWTVAFGTKENESALRSKAQKNGNPIEAFKAIFQNDQLLWVALSYLLYAIANVATTGVLIFLFKFILDNQAAYSLTGVIALVAGLVMAPLYPILNKRIPRRYLYIGGMISMIAGYVMLGIFSDNIIMVFVALVLFYVPGTLIQMTAILSLTDSIEYGQLKNGKRNEAVTLSVRPMLDKIGGAMSNGIVGIIAVAAGMTGNATAADMTASNIHIFKICAFYIPLVLIILSLIVFLFKVKITEKMHDEIVKELEVKLANGEIEADDAQTVEAVEAVAVAETAGTAGTATPAGQPESR
;
A
#
# COMPACT_ATOMS: atom_id res chain seq x y z
N THR A 1 -7.72 -5.55 -3.51
CA THR A 1 -8.84 -5.04 -4.34
C THR A 1 -8.78 -3.53 -4.56
N GLY A 2 -8.55 -2.69 -3.52
CA GLY A 2 -8.49 -1.23 -3.65
C GLY A 2 -7.42 -0.70 -4.61
N SER A 3 -6.23 -1.28 -4.61
CA SER A 3 -5.14 -0.90 -5.53
C SER A 3 -5.47 -1.20 -7.00
N ILE A 4 -6.14 -2.32 -7.26
CA ILE A 4 -6.61 -2.68 -8.61
C ILE A 4 -7.66 -1.68 -9.10
N GLY A 5 -8.61 -1.31 -8.24
CA GLY A 5 -9.64 -0.32 -8.56
C GLY A 5 -9.03 1.05 -8.88
N TYR A 6 -8.07 1.52 -8.09
CA TYR A 6 -7.37 2.78 -8.32
C TYR A 6 -6.65 2.81 -9.68
N ASN A 7 -5.86 1.78 -9.99
CA ASN A 7 -5.16 1.70 -11.26
C ASN A 7 -6.11 1.53 -12.45
N GLY A 8 -7.24 0.82 -12.26
CA GLY A 8 -8.28 0.69 -13.29
C GLY A 8 -8.94 2.03 -13.62
N ILE A 9 -9.24 2.83 -12.60
CA ILE A 9 -9.83 4.16 -12.81
C ILE A 9 -8.87 5.07 -13.57
N THR A 10 -7.58 5.11 -13.26
CA THR A 10 -6.62 5.98 -13.93
C THR A 10 -6.51 5.72 -15.44
N VAL A 11 -6.68 4.46 -15.88
CA VAL A 11 -6.67 4.11 -17.31
C VAL A 11 -7.92 4.61 -18.04
N VAL A 12 -9.07 4.65 -17.38
CA VAL A 12 -10.35 5.03 -18.03
C VAL A 12 -10.70 6.51 -17.90
N VAL A 13 -10.02 7.28 -17.03
CA VAL A 13 -10.31 8.70 -16.79
C VAL A 13 -10.22 9.50 -18.09
N ILE A 14 -9.08 9.47 -18.79
CA ILE A 14 -8.86 10.25 -20.01
C ILE A 14 -9.82 9.86 -21.12
N PRO A 15 -10.05 8.56 -21.45
CA PRO A 15 -11.08 8.17 -22.41
C PRO A 15 -12.48 8.68 -22.07
N ILE A 16 -12.88 8.65 -20.81
CA ILE A 16 -14.19 9.15 -20.38
C ILE A 16 -14.26 10.67 -20.53
N VAL A 17 -13.25 11.39 -20.07
CA VAL A 17 -13.19 12.86 -20.19
C VAL A 17 -13.22 13.31 -21.66
N THR A 18 -12.45 12.66 -22.53
CA THR A 18 -12.41 12.99 -23.96
C THR A 18 -13.71 12.62 -24.69
N TYR A 19 -14.38 11.52 -24.27
CA TYR A 19 -15.71 11.17 -24.78
C TYR A 19 -16.75 12.25 -24.44
N PHE A 20 -16.84 12.69 -23.17
CA PHE A 20 -17.74 13.77 -22.81
C PHE A 20 -17.35 15.10 -23.45
N SER A 21 -16.07 15.37 -23.59
CA SER A 21 -15.59 16.53 -24.34
C SER A 21 -16.09 16.50 -25.78
N TRP A 22 -16.00 15.36 -26.46
CA TRP A 22 -16.53 15.20 -27.82
C TRP A 22 -18.06 15.45 -27.89
N VAL A 23 -18.82 14.95 -26.92
CA VAL A 23 -20.28 15.19 -26.87
C VAL A 23 -20.62 16.69 -26.82
N PHE A 24 -19.83 17.50 -26.09
CA PHE A 24 -20.12 18.92 -25.91
C PHE A 24 -19.41 19.84 -26.92
N THR A 25 -18.24 19.44 -27.42
CA THR A 25 -17.40 20.32 -28.27
C THR A 25 -17.18 19.77 -29.67
N GLY A 26 -17.59 18.54 -29.97
CA GLY A 26 -17.34 17.87 -31.23
C GLY A 26 -15.88 17.45 -31.47
N LYS A 27 -15.00 17.61 -30.49
CA LYS A 27 -13.57 17.27 -30.57
C LYS A 27 -13.16 16.31 -29.49
N TYR A 28 -12.39 15.26 -29.86
CA TYR A 28 -11.79 14.29 -28.91
C TYR A 28 -10.51 14.87 -28.29
N VAL A 29 -10.67 15.93 -27.50
CA VAL A 29 -9.59 16.57 -26.74
C VAL A 29 -10.06 16.83 -25.32
N GLU A 30 -9.16 16.96 -24.39
CA GLU A 30 -9.52 17.37 -23.03
C GLU A 30 -10.15 18.77 -23.03
N SER A 31 -11.29 18.92 -22.36
CA SER A 31 -11.98 20.20 -22.22
C SER A 31 -12.52 20.39 -20.81
N GLN A 32 -12.77 21.65 -20.43
CA GLN A 32 -13.36 21.99 -19.14
C GLN A 32 -14.72 21.28 -18.93
N SER A 33 -15.54 21.19 -19.97
CA SER A 33 -16.84 20.50 -19.93
C SER A 33 -16.68 18.99 -19.70
N GLY A 34 -15.71 18.35 -20.36
CA GLY A 34 -15.40 16.93 -20.15
C GLY A 34 -15.00 16.64 -18.71
N TRP A 35 -14.10 17.44 -18.15
CA TRP A 35 -13.68 17.30 -16.75
C TRP A 35 -14.80 17.58 -15.75
N THR A 36 -15.66 18.56 -16.03
CA THR A 36 -16.83 18.87 -15.19
C THR A 36 -17.81 17.71 -15.15
N CYS A 37 -18.16 17.13 -16.31
CA CYS A 37 -19.04 15.96 -16.37
C CYS A 37 -18.45 14.75 -15.64
N PHE A 38 -17.17 14.48 -15.85
CA PHE A 38 -16.48 13.41 -15.14
C PHE A 38 -16.55 13.62 -13.63
N GLY A 39 -16.26 14.84 -13.14
CA GLY A 39 -16.31 15.17 -11.72
C GLY A 39 -17.71 15.00 -11.11
N ILE A 40 -18.77 15.40 -11.84
CA ILE A 40 -20.15 15.23 -11.40
C ILE A 40 -20.51 13.73 -11.30
N ILE A 41 -20.16 12.94 -12.31
CA ILE A 41 -20.46 11.49 -12.32
C ILE A 41 -19.74 10.78 -11.16
N VAL A 42 -18.45 11.04 -10.96
CA VAL A 42 -17.68 10.43 -9.87
C VAL A 42 -18.21 10.89 -8.50
N GLY A 43 -18.58 12.17 -8.38
CA GLY A 43 -19.18 12.72 -7.16
C GLY A 43 -20.52 12.05 -6.82
N LEU A 44 -21.40 11.88 -7.81
CA LEU A 44 -22.68 11.20 -7.63
C LEU A 44 -22.51 9.71 -7.29
N LEU A 45 -21.61 9.01 -7.97
CA LEU A 45 -21.28 7.63 -7.64
C LEU A 45 -20.72 7.51 -6.21
N GLY A 46 -19.85 8.45 -5.81
CA GLY A 46 -19.32 8.50 -4.45
C GLY A 46 -20.42 8.73 -3.39
N LEU A 47 -21.36 9.63 -3.65
CA LEU A 47 -22.52 9.85 -2.78
C LEU A 47 -23.42 8.61 -2.69
N LEU A 48 -23.75 8.00 -3.83
CA LEU A 48 -24.60 6.79 -3.85
C LEU A 48 -23.94 5.64 -3.11
N THR A 49 -22.64 5.40 -3.32
CA THR A 49 -21.91 4.34 -2.60
C THR A 49 -21.79 4.64 -1.11
N ALA A 50 -21.56 5.89 -0.72
CA ALA A 50 -21.56 6.28 0.69
C ALA A 50 -22.92 6.07 1.35
N TRP A 51 -24.03 6.40 0.65
CA TRP A 51 -25.38 6.16 1.15
C TRP A 51 -25.71 4.67 1.26
N THR A 52 -25.29 3.85 0.29
CA THR A 52 -25.51 2.39 0.40
C THR A 52 -24.80 1.80 1.61
N VAL A 53 -23.61 2.31 1.96
CA VAL A 53 -22.91 1.90 3.18
C VAL A 53 -23.64 2.45 4.43
N ALA A 54 -23.98 3.74 4.43
CA ALA A 54 -24.60 4.38 5.60
C ALA A 54 -25.96 3.79 5.97
N PHE A 55 -26.79 3.45 4.97
CA PHE A 55 -28.12 2.87 5.19
C PHE A 55 -28.14 1.34 5.18
N GLY A 56 -27.15 0.69 4.56
CA GLY A 56 -27.08 -0.77 4.43
C GLY A 56 -26.33 -1.46 5.58
N THR A 57 -25.48 -0.77 6.30
CA THR A 57 -24.73 -1.32 7.44
C THR A 57 -25.47 -1.03 8.75
N LYS A 58 -25.89 -2.10 9.46
CA LYS A 58 -26.36 -1.99 10.85
C LYS A 58 -25.14 -2.18 11.76
N GLU A 59 -24.81 -1.15 12.53
CA GLU A 59 -23.83 -1.28 13.59
C GLU A 59 -24.40 -2.16 14.72
N ASN A 60 -23.71 -3.25 15.03
CA ASN A 60 -23.99 -4.03 16.24
C ASN A 60 -23.28 -3.34 17.41
N GLU A 61 -24.06 -2.65 18.24
CA GLU A 61 -23.56 -2.13 19.52
C GLU A 61 -23.38 -3.31 20.49
N SER A 62 -22.17 -3.89 20.51
CA SER A 62 -21.81 -4.80 21.58
C SER A 62 -21.36 -4.00 22.82
N ALA A 63 -21.75 -4.47 24.01
CA ALA A 63 -21.38 -3.85 25.29
C ALA A 63 -19.85 -3.76 25.47
N LEU A 64 -19.08 -4.61 24.79
CA LEU A 64 -17.62 -4.62 24.72
C LEU A 64 -17.08 -3.40 23.96
N ARG A 65 -17.72 -3.03 22.84
CA ARG A 65 -17.32 -1.88 22.01
C ARG A 65 -17.56 -0.54 22.72
N SER A 66 -18.61 -0.44 23.52
CA SER A 66 -18.91 0.76 24.31
C SER A 66 -17.92 0.99 25.46
N LYS A 67 -17.29 -0.06 26.00
CA LYS A 67 -16.23 0.02 27.00
C LYS A 67 -14.88 0.43 26.38
N ALA A 68 -14.53 -0.11 25.21
CA ALA A 68 -13.30 0.23 24.49
C ALA A 68 -13.26 1.70 24.05
N GLN A 69 -14.40 2.25 23.65
CA GLN A 69 -14.51 3.64 23.22
C GLN A 69 -14.31 4.67 24.33
N LYS A 70 -14.52 4.30 25.60
CA LYS A 70 -14.46 5.24 26.75
C LYS A 70 -13.05 5.60 27.23
N ASN A 71 -12.02 4.85 26.86
CA ASN A 71 -10.68 5.00 27.43
C ASN A 71 -9.57 5.40 26.46
N GLY A 72 -9.88 5.73 25.20
CA GLY A 72 -8.89 6.07 24.20
C GLY A 72 -8.44 7.53 24.27
N ASN A 73 -7.42 7.85 25.05
CA ASN A 73 -6.74 9.14 24.94
C ASN A 73 -5.90 9.15 23.65
N PRO A 74 -6.20 10.00 22.65
CA PRO A 74 -5.45 10.06 21.40
C PRO A 74 -3.93 10.24 21.62
N ILE A 75 -3.55 10.97 22.66
CA ILE A 75 -2.14 11.21 23.01
C ILE A 75 -1.45 9.92 23.46
N GLU A 76 -2.13 9.07 24.24
CA GLU A 76 -1.61 7.77 24.66
C GLU A 76 -1.45 6.81 23.47
N ALA A 77 -2.40 6.86 22.53
CA ALA A 77 -2.33 6.09 21.29
C ALA A 77 -1.12 6.50 20.43
N PHE A 78 -0.88 7.80 20.25
CA PHE A 78 0.33 8.29 19.58
C PHE A 78 1.60 7.90 20.34
N LYS A 79 1.60 8.00 21.67
CA LYS A 79 2.74 7.57 22.49
C LYS A 79 3.07 6.08 22.28
N ALA A 80 2.05 5.23 22.16
CA ALA A 80 2.23 3.79 21.89
C ALA A 80 2.91 3.51 20.55
N ILE A 81 2.63 4.32 19.50
CA ILE A 81 3.35 4.23 18.21
C ILE A 81 4.84 4.46 18.43
N PHE A 82 5.21 5.53 19.15
CA PHE A 82 6.61 5.87 19.40
C PHE A 82 7.33 4.87 20.33
N GLN A 83 6.59 4.11 21.13
CA GLN A 83 7.14 3.05 21.98
C GLN A 83 7.35 1.73 21.22
N ASN A 84 6.75 1.58 20.04
CA ASN A 84 6.91 0.40 19.19
C ASN A 84 8.02 0.67 18.15
N ASP A 85 9.25 0.29 18.50
CA ASP A 85 10.42 0.52 17.65
C ASP A 85 10.34 -0.22 16.30
N GLN A 86 9.75 -1.41 16.25
CA GLN A 86 9.60 -2.15 15.01
C GLN A 86 8.60 -1.47 14.07
N LEU A 87 7.48 -1.00 14.60
CA LEU A 87 6.53 -0.18 13.84
C LEU A 87 7.20 1.04 13.22
N LEU A 88 8.01 1.76 14.02
CA LEU A 88 8.71 2.95 13.54
C LEU A 88 9.70 2.65 12.42
N TRP A 89 10.47 1.55 12.53
CA TRP A 89 11.44 1.20 11.49
C TRP A 89 10.76 0.73 10.19
N VAL A 90 9.68 -0.05 10.29
CA VAL A 90 8.88 -0.44 9.12
C VAL A 90 8.25 0.79 8.48
N ALA A 91 7.67 1.69 9.31
CA ALA A 91 7.07 2.94 8.85
C ALA A 91 8.08 3.86 8.15
N LEU A 92 9.29 4.01 8.70
CA LEU A 92 10.36 4.82 8.09
C LEU A 92 10.80 4.23 6.75
N SER A 93 11.04 2.91 6.69
CA SER A 93 11.40 2.24 5.44
C SER A 93 10.31 2.43 4.38
N TYR A 94 9.04 2.24 4.75
CA TYR A 94 7.91 2.42 3.84
C TYR A 94 7.74 3.88 3.41
N LEU A 95 7.93 4.85 4.30
CA LEU A 95 7.83 6.28 3.97
C LEU A 95 8.87 6.69 2.91
N LEU A 96 10.13 6.27 3.08
CA LEU A 96 11.19 6.54 2.11
C LEU A 96 10.85 5.95 0.73
N TYR A 97 10.35 4.71 0.71
CA TYR A 97 9.84 4.08 -0.51
C TYR A 97 8.67 4.86 -1.10
N ALA A 98 7.66 5.24 -0.29
CA ALA A 98 6.46 5.92 -0.76
C ALA A 98 6.79 7.28 -1.39
N ILE A 99 7.66 8.08 -0.77
CA ILE A 99 8.11 9.37 -1.32
C ILE A 99 8.79 9.16 -2.68
N ALA A 100 9.74 8.22 -2.77
CA ALA A 100 10.44 7.92 -4.00
C ALA A 100 9.50 7.45 -5.10
N ASN A 101 8.58 6.53 -4.77
CA ASN A 101 7.62 5.96 -5.72
C ASN A 101 6.68 7.01 -6.27
N VAL A 102 6.04 7.81 -5.41
CA VAL A 102 5.05 8.82 -5.84
C VAL A 102 5.73 9.98 -6.55
N ALA A 103 6.92 10.41 -6.12
CA ALA A 103 7.69 11.44 -6.83
C ALA A 103 8.03 11.00 -8.26
N THR A 104 8.53 9.76 -8.43
CA THR A 104 8.87 9.23 -9.75
C THR A 104 7.65 9.09 -10.64
N THR A 105 6.56 8.52 -10.14
CA THR A 105 5.31 8.42 -10.94
C THR A 105 4.79 9.78 -11.37
N GLY A 106 4.90 10.80 -10.51
CA GLY A 106 4.49 12.16 -10.81
C GLY A 106 5.32 12.86 -11.89
N VAL A 107 6.60 12.51 -12.04
CA VAL A 107 7.49 13.11 -13.03
C VAL A 107 7.54 12.35 -14.36
N LEU A 108 6.98 11.16 -14.46
CA LEU A 108 7.01 10.37 -15.71
C LEU A 108 6.39 11.14 -16.89
N ILE A 109 5.35 11.92 -16.67
CA ILE A 109 4.75 12.71 -17.75
C ILE A 109 5.76 13.70 -18.37
N PHE A 110 6.65 14.28 -17.55
CA PHE A 110 7.70 15.18 -18.04
C PHE A 110 8.77 14.43 -18.84
N LEU A 111 9.12 13.21 -18.43
CA LEU A 111 10.01 12.32 -19.18
C LEU A 111 9.47 12.07 -20.60
N PHE A 112 8.20 11.67 -20.70
CA PHE A 112 7.57 11.37 -21.99
C PHE A 112 7.36 12.61 -22.84
N LYS A 113 7.03 13.76 -22.23
CA LYS A 113 6.78 15.01 -22.97
C LYS A 113 8.06 15.69 -23.44
N PHE A 114 9.09 15.79 -22.57
CA PHE A 114 10.24 16.65 -22.80
C PHE A 114 11.52 15.94 -23.22
N ILE A 115 11.66 14.64 -22.88
CA ILE A 115 12.88 13.88 -23.21
C ILE A 115 12.61 12.89 -24.35
N LEU A 116 11.49 12.16 -24.27
CA LEU A 116 11.12 11.20 -25.31
C LEU A 116 10.34 11.81 -26.48
N ASP A 117 9.88 13.06 -26.34
CA ASP A 117 9.02 13.77 -27.30
C ASP A 117 7.81 12.93 -27.79
N ASN A 118 7.27 12.12 -26.89
CA ASN A 118 6.15 11.21 -27.16
C ASN A 118 5.19 11.15 -25.99
N GLN A 119 4.41 12.23 -25.79
CA GLN A 119 3.45 12.32 -24.70
C GLN A 119 2.34 11.25 -24.79
N ALA A 120 1.95 10.82 -26.00
CA ALA A 120 0.93 9.80 -26.18
C ALA A 120 1.33 8.44 -25.56
N ALA A 121 2.61 8.10 -25.62
CA ALA A 121 3.14 6.87 -25.05
C ALA A 121 3.10 6.84 -23.49
N TYR A 122 2.94 7.99 -22.84
CA TYR A 122 2.76 8.07 -21.39
C TYR A 122 1.57 7.25 -20.90
N SER A 123 0.49 7.15 -21.67
CA SER A 123 -0.70 6.35 -21.32
C SER A 123 -0.36 4.87 -21.06
N LEU A 124 0.66 4.33 -21.73
CA LEU A 124 1.11 2.95 -21.54
C LEU A 124 1.69 2.70 -20.14
N THR A 125 2.18 3.75 -19.46
CA THR A 125 2.67 3.62 -18.07
C THR A 125 1.56 3.17 -17.12
N GLY A 126 0.34 3.73 -17.29
CA GLY A 126 -0.84 3.33 -16.55
C GLY A 126 -1.26 1.88 -16.85
N VAL A 127 -1.15 1.45 -18.11
CA VAL A 127 -1.41 0.05 -18.51
C VAL A 127 -0.42 -0.90 -17.85
N ILE A 128 0.87 -0.58 -17.85
CA ILE A 128 1.90 -1.38 -17.17
C ILE A 128 1.61 -1.48 -15.67
N ALA A 129 1.30 -0.37 -15.02
CA ALA A 129 0.96 -0.33 -13.60
C ALA A 129 -0.28 -1.18 -13.29
N LEU A 130 -1.33 -1.08 -14.12
CA LEU A 130 -2.56 -1.89 -13.99
C LEU A 130 -2.27 -3.37 -14.13
N VAL A 131 -1.59 -3.78 -15.19
CA VAL A 131 -1.24 -5.19 -15.45
C VAL A 131 -0.35 -5.73 -14.34
N ALA A 132 0.66 -4.97 -13.91
CA ALA A 132 1.50 -5.34 -12.77
C ALA A 132 0.66 -5.58 -11.50
N GLY A 133 -0.27 -4.67 -11.17
CA GLY A 133 -1.15 -4.83 -10.01
C GLY A 133 -2.08 -6.04 -10.12
N LEU A 134 -2.71 -6.25 -11.29
CA LEU A 134 -3.61 -7.38 -11.54
C LEU A 134 -2.91 -8.74 -11.44
N VAL A 135 -1.67 -8.82 -11.91
CA VAL A 135 -0.88 -10.06 -11.88
C VAL A 135 -0.27 -10.29 -10.50
N MET A 136 0.34 -9.26 -9.92
CA MET A 136 1.11 -9.43 -8.68
C MET A 136 0.23 -9.54 -7.44
N ALA A 137 -0.96 -8.93 -7.41
CA ALA A 137 -1.86 -9.02 -6.25
C ALA A 137 -2.31 -10.46 -5.94
N PRO A 138 -2.81 -11.27 -6.90
CA PRO A 138 -3.12 -12.68 -6.65
C PRO A 138 -1.86 -13.56 -6.54
N LEU A 139 -0.75 -13.17 -7.17
CA LEU A 139 0.48 -13.95 -7.13
C LEU A 139 1.20 -13.80 -5.77
N TYR A 140 1.04 -12.67 -5.08
CA TYR A 140 1.70 -12.41 -3.81
C TYR A 140 1.43 -13.49 -2.74
N PRO A 141 0.19 -13.91 -2.45
CA PRO A 141 -0.07 -14.99 -1.48
C PRO A 141 0.59 -16.31 -1.85
N ILE A 142 0.70 -16.61 -3.17
CA ILE A 142 1.35 -17.83 -3.67
C ILE A 142 2.86 -17.76 -3.44
N LEU A 143 3.47 -16.62 -3.74
CA LEU A 143 4.88 -16.38 -3.50
C LEU A 143 5.21 -16.41 -2.00
N ASN A 144 4.37 -15.76 -1.17
CA ASN A 144 4.59 -15.69 0.27
C ASN A 144 4.50 -17.06 0.98
N LYS A 145 3.79 -18.03 0.41
CA LYS A 145 3.79 -19.41 0.91
C LYS A 145 5.13 -20.13 0.75
N ARG A 146 5.95 -19.72 -0.23
CA ARG A 146 7.23 -20.38 -0.56
C ARG A 146 8.45 -19.55 -0.19
N ILE A 147 8.31 -18.24 -0.21
CA ILE A 147 9.40 -17.28 0.00
C ILE A 147 9.04 -16.39 1.18
N PRO A 148 9.85 -16.35 2.24
CA PRO A 148 9.62 -15.43 3.36
C PRO A 148 9.48 -13.98 2.90
N ARG A 149 8.55 -13.25 3.52
CA ARG A 149 8.21 -11.85 3.19
C ARG A 149 9.43 -10.94 3.13
N ARG A 150 10.40 -11.18 4.00
CA ARG A 150 11.65 -10.41 4.03
C ARG A 150 12.39 -10.48 2.69
N TYR A 151 12.48 -11.65 2.08
CA TYR A 151 13.15 -11.82 0.78
C TYR A 151 12.33 -11.26 -0.38
N LEU A 152 10.99 -11.29 -0.30
CA LEU A 152 10.12 -10.64 -1.28
C LEU A 152 10.31 -9.13 -1.28
N TYR A 153 10.42 -8.53 -0.08
CA TYR A 153 10.70 -7.09 0.06
C TYR A 153 12.07 -6.72 -0.50
N ILE A 154 13.11 -7.44 -0.09
CA ILE A 154 14.49 -7.21 -0.54
C ILE A 154 14.61 -7.36 -2.06
N GLY A 155 14.08 -8.46 -2.61
CA GLY A 155 14.09 -8.71 -4.06
C GLY A 155 13.32 -7.66 -4.83
N GLY A 156 12.17 -7.20 -4.29
CA GLY A 156 11.40 -6.10 -4.84
C GLY A 156 12.19 -4.79 -4.87
N MET A 157 12.85 -4.45 -3.77
CA MET A 157 13.68 -3.24 -3.69
C MET A 157 14.89 -3.29 -4.62
N ILE A 158 15.57 -4.44 -4.74
CA ILE A 158 16.71 -4.61 -5.68
C ILE A 158 16.23 -4.46 -7.13
N SER A 159 15.10 -5.07 -7.49
CA SER A 159 14.51 -4.90 -8.82
C SER A 159 14.16 -3.44 -9.11
N MET A 160 13.60 -2.73 -8.12
CA MET A 160 13.28 -1.31 -8.25
C MET A 160 14.53 -0.44 -8.40
N ILE A 161 15.60 -0.74 -7.67
CA ILE A 161 16.91 -0.08 -7.81
C ILE A 161 17.42 -0.25 -9.25
N ALA A 162 17.34 -1.47 -9.81
CA ALA A 162 17.72 -1.70 -11.20
C ALA A 162 16.87 -0.87 -12.18
N GLY A 163 15.56 -0.77 -11.93
CA GLY A 163 14.64 0.09 -12.71
C GLY A 163 15.06 1.57 -12.66
N TYR A 164 15.38 2.10 -11.49
CA TYR A 164 15.87 3.49 -11.33
C TYR A 164 17.20 3.74 -12.05
N VAL A 165 18.15 2.82 -11.94
CA VAL A 165 19.42 2.90 -12.66
C VAL A 165 19.19 2.92 -14.18
N MET A 166 18.30 2.06 -14.68
CA MET A 166 17.94 2.06 -16.10
C MET A 166 17.27 3.37 -16.53
N LEU A 167 16.33 3.92 -15.75
CA LEU A 167 15.71 5.21 -16.02
C LEU A 167 16.74 6.35 -16.06
N GLY A 168 17.70 6.35 -15.15
CA GLY A 168 18.77 7.35 -15.12
C GLY A 168 19.70 7.30 -16.33
N ILE A 169 20.06 6.10 -16.79
CA ILE A 169 21.02 5.90 -17.88
C ILE A 169 20.34 5.99 -19.24
N PHE A 170 19.21 5.30 -19.44
CA PHE A 170 18.57 5.07 -20.75
C PHE A 170 17.25 5.82 -20.93
N SER A 171 17.08 6.97 -20.28
CA SER A 171 15.83 7.76 -20.33
C SER A 171 15.52 8.35 -21.72
N ASP A 172 16.43 8.32 -22.64
CA ASP A 172 16.31 8.73 -24.04
C ASP A 172 15.82 7.59 -24.97
N ASN A 173 15.85 6.35 -24.51
CA ASN A 173 15.37 5.20 -25.26
C ASN A 173 14.03 4.70 -24.71
N ILE A 174 12.95 4.87 -25.48
CA ILE A 174 11.60 4.53 -25.08
C ILE A 174 11.41 3.05 -24.70
N ILE A 175 12.09 2.12 -25.38
CA ILE A 175 12.01 0.69 -25.08
C ILE A 175 12.65 0.40 -23.73
N MET A 176 13.82 0.98 -23.46
CA MET A 176 14.52 0.82 -22.19
C MET A 176 13.74 1.47 -21.03
N VAL A 177 13.07 2.57 -21.30
CA VAL A 177 12.16 3.21 -20.32
C VAL A 177 11.01 2.27 -19.97
N PHE A 178 10.37 1.61 -20.94
CA PHE A 178 9.29 0.65 -20.64
C PHE A 178 9.81 -0.59 -19.87
N VAL A 179 10.97 -1.12 -20.21
CA VAL A 179 11.60 -2.21 -19.45
C VAL A 179 11.87 -1.76 -18.01
N ALA A 180 12.41 -0.56 -17.83
CA ALA A 180 12.65 -0.01 -16.50
C ALA A 180 11.35 0.20 -15.71
N LEU A 181 10.26 0.62 -16.36
CA LEU A 181 8.95 0.75 -15.73
C LEU A 181 8.34 -0.58 -15.31
N VAL A 182 8.59 -1.67 -16.04
CA VAL A 182 8.21 -3.02 -15.59
C VAL A 182 8.98 -3.39 -14.32
N LEU A 183 10.31 -3.15 -14.30
CA LEU A 183 11.15 -3.36 -13.10
C LEU A 183 10.76 -2.45 -11.92
N PHE A 184 10.06 -1.37 -12.17
CA PHE A 184 9.56 -0.42 -11.18
C PHE A 184 8.17 -0.82 -10.64
N TYR A 185 7.18 -1.07 -11.52
CA TYR A 185 5.79 -1.31 -11.12
C TYR A 185 5.53 -2.72 -10.59
N VAL A 186 6.16 -3.75 -11.19
CA VAL A 186 5.96 -5.14 -10.77
C VAL A 186 6.39 -5.35 -9.31
N PRO A 187 7.62 -4.97 -8.89
CA PRO A 187 8.01 -5.13 -7.50
C PRO A 187 7.31 -4.14 -6.56
N GLY A 188 6.82 -3.01 -7.05
CA GLY A 188 6.08 -2.03 -6.25
C GLY A 188 4.90 -2.66 -5.51
N THR A 189 4.15 -3.55 -6.16
CA THR A 189 3.04 -4.29 -5.53
C THR A 189 3.54 -5.24 -4.43
N LEU A 190 4.66 -5.94 -4.64
CA LEU A 190 5.26 -6.82 -3.63
C LEU A 190 5.71 -6.05 -2.40
N ILE A 191 6.37 -4.91 -2.61
CA ILE A 191 6.86 -4.03 -1.54
C ILE A 191 5.68 -3.52 -0.71
N GLN A 192 4.62 -3.02 -1.36
CA GLN A 192 3.43 -2.52 -0.68
C GLN A 192 2.73 -3.60 0.15
N MET A 193 2.51 -4.79 -0.41
CA MET A 193 1.86 -5.90 0.29
C MET A 193 2.70 -6.37 1.48
N THR A 194 4.01 -6.49 1.31
CA THR A 194 4.92 -6.86 2.40
C THR A 194 4.94 -5.81 3.51
N ALA A 195 4.99 -4.52 3.15
CA ALA A 195 4.98 -3.45 4.14
C ALA A 195 3.69 -3.44 4.97
N ILE A 196 2.52 -3.68 4.34
CA ILE A 196 1.24 -3.79 5.05
C ILE A 196 1.30 -4.92 6.08
N LEU A 197 1.71 -6.12 5.66
CA LEU A 197 1.79 -7.27 6.55
C LEU A 197 2.80 -7.04 7.69
N SER A 198 3.96 -6.43 7.40
CA SER A 198 4.96 -6.10 8.42
C SER A 198 4.47 -5.05 9.42
N LEU A 199 3.65 -4.09 8.98
CA LEU A 199 2.98 -3.14 9.87
C LEU A 199 1.93 -3.85 10.73
N THR A 200 1.18 -4.81 10.17
CA THR A 200 0.22 -5.62 10.92
C THR A 200 0.93 -6.46 11.98
N ASP A 201 2.00 -7.18 11.63
CA ASP A 201 2.77 -7.99 12.58
C ASP A 201 3.37 -7.16 13.73
N SER A 202 3.59 -5.86 13.50
CA SER A 202 4.09 -4.98 14.56
C SER A 202 3.02 -4.63 15.62
N ILE A 203 1.74 -4.99 15.40
CA ILE A 203 0.67 -4.84 16.41
C ILE A 203 0.93 -5.78 17.57
N GLU A 204 1.10 -7.07 17.28
CA GLU A 204 1.37 -8.11 18.28
C GLU A 204 2.69 -7.86 19.00
N TYR A 205 3.73 -7.44 18.27
CA TYR A 205 4.99 -7.02 18.88
C TYR A 205 4.81 -5.84 19.85
N GLY A 206 4.02 -4.85 19.46
CA GLY A 206 3.70 -3.70 20.31
C GLY A 206 2.88 -4.10 21.53
N GLN A 207 1.94 -5.03 21.40
CA GLN A 207 1.14 -5.58 22.51
C GLN A 207 2.02 -6.33 23.50
N LEU A 208 2.91 -7.20 23.02
CA LEU A 208 3.84 -7.94 23.88
C LEU A 208 4.76 -6.99 24.66
N LYS A 209 5.25 -5.93 23.99
CA LYS A 209 6.20 -4.98 24.58
C LYS A 209 5.56 -3.99 25.55
N ASN A 210 4.37 -3.49 25.24
CA ASN A 210 3.73 -2.38 25.95
C ASN A 210 2.53 -2.81 26.79
N GLY A 211 2.12 -4.07 26.71
CA GLY A 211 0.96 -4.62 27.46
C GLY A 211 -0.40 -4.15 26.96
N LYS A 212 -0.47 -3.34 25.88
CA LYS A 212 -1.71 -2.82 25.31
C LYS A 212 -1.74 -3.05 23.81
N ARG A 213 -2.87 -3.55 23.29
CA ARG A 213 -3.11 -3.71 21.86
C ARG A 213 -3.62 -2.40 21.28
N ASN A 214 -2.83 -1.78 20.39
CA ASN A 214 -3.19 -0.52 19.74
C ASN A 214 -3.40 -0.73 18.23
N GLU A 215 -4.28 -1.67 17.87
CA GLU A 215 -4.51 -2.10 16.48
C GLU A 215 -4.97 -0.95 15.57
N ALA A 216 -6.05 -0.27 15.95
CA ALA A 216 -6.63 0.82 15.15
C ALA A 216 -5.61 1.92 14.86
N VAL A 217 -4.79 2.28 15.86
CA VAL A 217 -3.76 3.30 15.73
C VAL A 217 -2.62 2.83 14.85
N THR A 218 -2.16 1.60 15.02
CA THR A 218 -1.09 1.00 14.22
C THR A 218 -1.52 0.88 12.74
N LEU A 219 -2.73 0.43 12.48
CA LEU A 219 -3.27 0.33 11.12
C LEU A 219 -3.46 1.70 10.45
N SER A 220 -3.71 2.76 11.23
CA SER A 220 -3.82 4.13 10.70
C SER A 220 -2.49 4.73 10.25
N VAL A 221 -1.35 4.18 10.70
CA VAL A 221 -0.01 4.64 10.32
C VAL A 221 0.18 4.57 8.80
N ARG A 222 -0.23 3.47 8.15
CA ARG A 222 -0.05 3.31 6.71
C ARG A 222 -0.78 4.37 5.88
N PRO A 223 -2.10 4.59 6.02
CA PRO A 223 -2.78 5.66 5.30
C PRO A 223 -2.17 7.05 5.57
N MET A 224 -1.70 7.29 6.78
CA MET A 224 -1.01 8.53 7.14
C MET A 224 0.30 8.67 6.33
N LEU A 225 1.12 7.61 6.27
CA LEU A 225 2.37 7.61 5.49
C LEU A 225 2.12 7.81 3.99
N ASP A 226 1.07 7.19 3.43
CA ASP A 226 0.67 7.38 2.04
C ASP A 226 0.29 8.85 1.77
N LYS A 227 -0.41 9.51 2.68
CA LYS A 227 -0.78 10.92 2.56
C LYS A 227 0.42 11.86 2.71
N ILE A 228 1.31 11.58 3.66
CA ILE A 228 2.56 12.34 3.82
C ILE A 228 3.44 12.19 2.58
N GLY A 229 3.63 10.95 2.10
CA GLY A 229 4.39 10.68 0.88
C GLY A 229 3.80 11.40 -0.33
N GLY A 230 2.48 11.36 -0.52
CA GLY A 230 1.79 12.07 -1.60
C GLY A 230 1.93 13.60 -1.52
N ALA A 231 1.78 14.17 -0.32
CA ALA A 231 1.92 15.62 -0.11
C ALA A 231 3.34 16.10 -0.42
N MET A 232 4.36 15.40 0.09
CA MET A 232 5.76 15.72 -0.18
C MET A 232 6.10 15.56 -1.66
N SER A 233 5.59 14.51 -2.30
CA SER A 233 5.83 14.23 -3.71
C SER A 233 5.32 15.33 -4.63
N ASN A 234 4.12 15.85 -4.42
CA ASN A 234 3.57 16.92 -5.23
C ASN A 234 4.47 18.18 -5.18
N GLY A 235 5.02 18.52 -4.01
CA GLY A 235 6.01 19.59 -3.88
C GLY A 235 7.31 19.28 -4.63
N ILE A 236 7.81 18.06 -4.52
CA ILE A 236 9.03 17.59 -5.18
C ILE A 236 8.86 17.64 -6.71
N VAL A 237 7.74 17.15 -7.24
CA VAL A 237 7.43 17.18 -8.69
C VAL A 237 7.43 18.61 -9.21
N GLY A 238 6.81 19.57 -8.49
CA GLY A 238 6.83 20.98 -8.85
C GLY A 238 8.23 21.57 -8.88
N ILE A 239 9.04 21.28 -7.86
CA ILE A 239 10.45 21.72 -7.79
C ILE A 239 11.27 21.14 -8.96
N ILE A 240 11.10 19.86 -9.27
CA ILE A 240 11.79 19.20 -10.39
C ILE A 240 11.44 19.85 -11.71
N ALA A 241 10.14 20.10 -11.96
CA ALA A 241 9.69 20.74 -13.19
C ALA A 241 10.29 22.14 -13.36
N VAL A 242 10.32 22.95 -12.29
CA VAL A 242 10.92 24.29 -12.32
C VAL A 242 12.45 24.20 -12.50
N ALA A 243 13.13 23.38 -11.72
CA ALA A 243 14.60 23.27 -11.77
C ALA A 243 15.09 22.75 -13.13
N ALA A 244 14.35 21.86 -13.77
CA ALA A 244 14.65 21.36 -15.11
C ALA A 244 14.16 22.27 -16.25
N GLY A 245 13.53 23.41 -15.95
CA GLY A 245 12.99 24.31 -16.98
C GLY A 245 11.78 23.75 -17.77
N MET A 246 11.13 22.71 -17.25
CA MET A 246 10.01 22.01 -17.89
C MET A 246 8.65 22.64 -17.50
N THR A 247 8.53 23.94 -17.63
CA THR A 247 7.36 24.73 -17.19
C THR A 247 6.85 25.66 -18.28
N GLY A 248 5.62 26.15 -18.13
CA GLY A 248 5.00 27.10 -19.05
C GLY A 248 4.82 26.53 -20.45
N ASN A 249 5.25 27.29 -21.46
CA ASN A 249 5.15 26.92 -22.88
C ASN A 249 6.40 26.15 -23.40
N ALA A 250 7.26 25.64 -22.51
CA ALA A 250 8.44 24.90 -22.94
C ALA A 250 8.05 23.63 -23.74
N THR A 251 8.86 23.31 -24.73
CA THR A 251 8.70 22.15 -25.61
C THR A 251 9.94 21.25 -25.49
N ALA A 252 9.90 20.06 -26.07
CA ALA A 252 11.06 19.16 -26.10
C ALA A 252 12.28 19.79 -26.80
N ALA A 253 12.04 20.64 -27.83
CA ALA A 253 13.09 21.33 -28.55
C ALA A 253 13.83 22.40 -27.72
N ASP A 254 13.22 22.90 -26.65
CA ASP A 254 13.82 23.90 -25.77
C ASP A 254 14.73 23.26 -24.70
N MET A 255 14.75 21.92 -24.59
CA MET A 255 15.49 21.21 -23.56
C MET A 255 16.98 21.13 -23.87
N THR A 256 17.77 21.78 -23.07
CA THR A 256 19.24 21.66 -23.10
C THR A 256 19.73 20.40 -22.43
N ALA A 257 20.96 19.97 -22.72
CA ALA A 257 21.61 18.85 -22.01
C ALA A 257 21.67 19.08 -20.50
N SER A 258 21.81 20.35 -20.05
CA SER A 258 21.80 20.70 -18.62
C SER A 258 20.41 20.48 -18.01
N ASN A 259 19.32 20.88 -18.67
CA ASN A 259 17.95 20.65 -18.21
C ASN A 259 17.67 19.16 -18.04
N ILE A 260 18.05 18.35 -19.03
CA ILE A 260 17.88 16.90 -18.98
C ILE A 260 18.71 16.28 -17.86
N HIS A 261 19.95 16.74 -17.64
CA HIS A 261 20.81 16.26 -16.56
C HIS A 261 20.21 16.57 -15.18
N ILE A 262 19.77 17.80 -14.95
CA ILE A 262 19.08 18.21 -13.72
C ILE A 262 17.84 17.36 -13.48
N PHE A 263 17.02 17.15 -14.53
CA PHE A 263 15.85 16.30 -14.45
C PHE A 263 16.21 14.88 -14.01
N LYS A 264 17.18 14.25 -14.66
CA LYS A 264 17.64 12.87 -14.34
C LYS A 264 18.10 12.76 -12.87
N ILE A 265 18.86 13.74 -12.38
CA ILE A 265 19.32 13.77 -10.99
C ILE A 265 18.12 13.82 -10.05
N CYS A 266 17.22 14.76 -10.25
CA CYS A 266 16.12 15.00 -9.34
C CYS A 266 15.01 13.93 -9.44
N ALA A 267 14.73 13.45 -10.65
CA ALA A 267 13.63 12.52 -10.92
C ALA A 267 13.99 11.05 -10.68
N PHE A 268 15.27 10.67 -10.83
CA PHE A 268 15.68 9.27 -10.76
C PHE A 268 16.79 9.00 -9.74
N TYR A 269 17.85 9.81 -9.68
CA TYR A 269 18.97 9.53 -8.77
C TYR A 269 18.65 9.87 -7.31
N ILE A 270 17.95 10.97 -7.02
CA ILE A 270 17.49 11.26 -5.65
C ILE A 270 16.53 10.21 -5.13
N PRO A 271 15.44 9.83 -5.88
CA PRO A 271 14.59 8.72 -5.47
C PRO A 271 15.33 7.38 -5.34
N LEU A 272 16.30 7.09 -6.20
CA LEU A 272 17.17 5.91 -6.07
C LEU A 272 17.87 5.86 -4.71
N VAL A 273 18.42 7.00 -4.25
CA VAL A 273 19.04 7.07 -2.93
C VAL A 273 18.02 6.80 -1.82
N LEU A 274 16.81 7.33 -1.93
CA LEU A 274 15.73 7.06 -0.96
C LEU A 274 15.36 5.56 -0.93
N ILE A 275 15.29 4.88 -2.08
CA ILE A 275 15.04 3.44 -2.14
C ILE A 275 16.19 2.64 -1.51
N ILE A 276 17.43 3.03 -1.76
CA ILE A 276 18.60 2.39 -1.12
C ILE A 276 18.55 2.59 0.39
N LEU A 277 18.26 3.80 0.87
CA LEU A 277 18.10 4.08 2.30
C LEU A 277 16.95 3.29 2.91
N SER A 278 15.80 3.18 2.21
CA SER A 278 14.68 2.35 2.61
C SER A 278 15.10 0.89 2.79
N LEU A 279 15.83 0.34 1.82
CA LEU A 279 16.36 -1.02 1.88
C LEU A 279 17.34 -1.21 3.05
N ILE A 280 18.24 -0.26 3.27
CA ILE A 280 19.19 -0.29 4.39
C ILE A 280 18.45 -0.30 5.72
N VAL A 281 17.49 0.60 5.92
CA VAL A 281 16.66 0.64 7.13
C VAL A 281 15.95 -0.69 7.33
N PHE A 282 15.33 -1.24 6.29
CA PHE A 282 14.64 -2.53 6.38
C PHE A 282 15.58 -3.67 6.77
N LEU A 283 16.75 -3.78 6.12
CA LEU A 283 17.71 -4.84 6.35
C LEU A 283 18.26 -4.85 7.78
N PHE A 284 18.60 -3.68 8.32
CA PHE A 284 19.32 -3.58 9.58
C PHE A 284 18.42 -3.34 10.80
N LYS A 285 17.25 -2.75 10.61
CA LYS A 285 16.37 -2.33 11.71
C LYS A 285 15.09 -3.13 11.84
N VAL A 286 14.53 -3.65 10.75
CA VAL A 286 13.32 -4.48 10.80
C VAL A 286 13.70 -5.91 11.15
N LYS A 287 13.33 -6.34 12.36
CA LYS A 287 13.71 -7.64 12.93
C LYS A 287 12.55 -8.66 12.91
N ILE A 288 11.30 -8.19 12.82
CA ILE A 288 10.14 -9.08 12.83
C ILE A 288 10.18 -9.95 11.57
N THR A 289 10.40 -11.24 11.78
CA THR A 289 10.26 -12.30 10.78
C THR A 289 8.97 -13.07 11.06
N GLU A 290 8.49 -13.85 10.09
CA GLU A 290 7.31 -14.71 10.28
C GLU A 290 7.48 -15.65 11.49
N LYS A 291 8.67 -16.23 11.67
CA LYS A 291 8.99 -17.07 12.84
C LYS A 291 8.86 -16.31 14.15
N MET A 292 9.46 -15.13 14.21
CA MET A 292 9.40 -14.29 15.41
C MET A 292 7.95 -13.85 15.70
N HIS A 293 7.18 -13.56 14.67
CA HIS A 293 5.76 -13.23 14.81
C HIS A 293 4.97 -14.41 15.39
N ASP A 294 5.15 -15.62 14.86
CA ASP A 294 4.50 -16.85 15.39
C ASP A 294 4.88 -17.13 16.85
N GLU A 295 6.12 -16.84 17.25
CA GLU A 295 6.58 -16.95 18.64
C GLU A 295 5.90 -15.91 19.54
N ILE A 296 5.80 -14.66 19.06
CA ILE A 296 5.11 -13.57 19.77
C ILE A 296 3.63 -13.90 19.98
N VAL A 297 2.94 -14.39 18.95
CA VAL A 297 1.52 -14.76 19.04
C VAL A 297 1.33 -15.87 20.08
N LYS A 298 2.15 -16.92 20.06
CA LYS A 298 2.08 -18.00 21.07
C LYS A 298 2.34 -17.50 22.50
N GLU A 299 3.29 -16.58 22.68
CA GLU A 299 3.56 -15.99 24.00
C GLU A 299 2.37 -15.14 24.48
N LEU A 300 1.73 -14.39 23.57
CA LEU A 300 0.54 -13.61 23.89
C LEU A 300 -0.65 -14.51 24.25
N GLU A 301 -0.85 -15.62 23.53
CA GLU A 301 -1.88 -16.62 23.84
C GLU A 301 -1.70 -17.22 25.25
N VAL A 302 -0.46 -17.56 25.61
CA VAL A 302 -0.15 -18.08 26.95
C VAL A 302 -0.41 -17.03 28.03
N LYS A 303 0.01 -15.77 27.82
CA LYS A 303 -0.24 -14.68 28.78
C LYS A 303 -1.72 -14.37 28.93
N LEU A 304 -2.50 -14.46 27.84
CA LEU A 304 -3.94 -14.30 27.87
C LEU A 304 -4.60 -15.44 28.66
N ALA A 305 -4.19 -16.70 28.43
CA ALA A 305 -4.70 -17.86 29.17
C ALA A 305 -4.39 -17.79 30.68
N ASN A 306 -3.25 -17.19 31.05
CA ASN A 306 -2.86 -16.97 32.44
C ASN A 306 -3.53 -15.74 33.09
N GLY A 307 -4.28 -14.94 32.32
CA GLY A 307 -4.89 -13.69 32.81
C GLY A 307 -3.90 -12.56 33.09
N GLU A 308 -2.67 -12.65 32.53
CA GLU A 308 -1.62 -11.63 32.68
C GLU A 308 -1.87 -10.40 31.80
N ILE A 309 -2.66 -10.56 30.72
CA ILE A 309 -3.10 -9.49 29.81
C ILE A 309 -4.62 -9.57 29.65
N GLU A 310 -5.27 -8.42 29.57
CA GLU A 310 -6.70 -8.39 29.26
C GLU A 310 -6.92 -8.73 27.78
N ALA A 311 -7.96 -9.52 27.51
CA ALA A 311 -8.46 -9.75 26.17
C ALA A 311 -9.04 -8.41 25.67
N ASP A 312 -8.25 -7.68 24.91
CA ASP A 312 -8.71 -6.45 24.27
C ASP A 312 -9.35 -6.84 22.92
N ASP A 313 -10.68 -6.67 22.87
CA ASP A 313 -11.55 -6.65 21.69
C ASP A 313 -11.94 -7.95 20.96
N ALA A 314 -13.22 -7.99 20.73
CA ALA A 314 -14.16 -8.80 19.91
C ALA A 314 -13.62 -9.93 18.98
N GLN A 315 -12.43 -9.85 18.43
CA GLN A 315 -11.86 -10.89 17.58
C GLN A 315 -11.22 -12.04 18.37
N THR A 316 -10.70 -11.76 19.57
CA THR A 316 -10.20 -12.79 20.48
C THR A 316 -11.32 -13.62 21.10
N VAL A 317 -12.47 -13.00 21.35
CA VAL A 317 -13.65 -13.72 21.87
C VAL A 317 -14.21 -14.66 20.81
N GLU A 318 -14.26 -14.25 19.53
CA GLU A 318 -14.69 -15.14 18.44
C GLU A 318 -13.71 -16.29 18.19
N ALA A 319 -12.39 -16.04 18.30
CA ALA A 319 -11.37 -17.08 18.18
C ALA A 319 -11.38 -18.04 19.39
N VAL A 320 -11.57 -17.54 20.62
CA VAL A 320 -11.70 -18.36 21.82
C VAL A 320 -13.01 -19.15 21.83
N GLU A 321 -14.13 -18.57 21.39
CA GLU A 321 -15.39 -19.30 21.20
C GLU A 321 -15.26 -20.36 20.09
N ALA A 322 -14.60 -20.06 18.98
CA ALA A 322 -14.37 -21.04 17.92
C ALA A 322 -13.47 -22.21 18.37
N VAL A 323 -12.45 -21.95 19.20
CA VAL A 323 -11.61 -23.00 19.80
C VAL A 323 -12.38 -23.79 20.84
N ALA A 324 -13.16 -23.13 21.71
CA ALA A 324 -14.00 -23.80 22.71
C ALA A 324 -15.09 -24.68 22.06
N VAL A 325 -15.70 -24.22 20.94
CA VAL A 325 -16.67 -25.02 20.17
C VAL A 325 -15.97 -26.20 19.47
N ALA A 326 -14.73 -26.02 18.98
CA ALA A 326 -13.97 -27.11 18.38
C ALA A 326 -13.54 -28.17 19.42
N GLU A 327 -13.13 -27.76 20.63
CA GLU A 327 -12.82 -28.69 21.75
C GLU A 327 -14.06 -29.44 22.24
N THR A 328 -15.22 -28.77 22.38
CA THR A 328 -16.45 -29.44 22.77
C THR A 328 -16.98 -30.38 21.69
N ALA A 329 -16.77 -30.07 20.40
CA ALA A 329 -17.08 -31.00 19.30
C ALA A 329 -16.11 -32.20 19.25
N GLY A 330 -14.82 -32.02 19.61
CA GLY A 330 -13.82 -33.06 19.65
C GLY A 330 -14.04 -34.07 20.81
N THR A 331 -14.58 -33.63 21.94
CA THR A 331 -14.87 -34.49 23.11
C THR A 331 -16.18 -35.27 22.96
N ALA A 332 -17.10 -34.85 22.11
CA ALA A 332 -18.35 -35.60 21.83
C ALA A 332 -18.16 -36.83 20.91
N GLY A 333 -16.99 -36.95 20.25
CA GLY A 333 -16.69 -38.04 19.30
C GLY A 333 -16.08 -39.32 19.90
N THR A 334 -15.79 -39.39 21.22
CA THR A 334 -15.13 -40.54 21.86
C THR A 334 -16.02 -41.33 22.84
N ALA A 335 -17.33 -41.19 22.78
CA ALA A 335 -18.22 -42.10 23.56
C ALA A 335 -18.49 -43.35 22.74
N THR A 336 -17.75 -44.42 23.02
CA THR A 336 -17.95 -45.79 22.54
C THR A 336 -19.35 -46.30 23.02
N PRO A 337 -20.20 -46.83 22.17
CA PRO A 337 -21.43 -47.45 22.62
C PRO A 337 -21.12 -48.77 23.32
N ALA A 338 -21.40 -48.83 24.62
CA ALA A 338 -21.38 -50.06 25.40
C ALA A 338 -22.43 -51.07 24.93
N GLY A 339 -22.06 -52.33 24.92
CA GLY A 339 -22.72 -53.45 24.31
C GLY A 339 -24.21 -53.66 24.66
N GLN A 340 -24.93 -54.19 23.70
CA GLN A 340 -26.19 -54.82 23.89
C GLN A 340 -25.99 -56.27 24.45
N PRO A 341 -26.78 -56.70 25.44
CA PRO A 341 -26.83 -58.11 25.80
C PRO A 341 -27.76 -58.92 24.88
N GLU A 342 -27.24 -60.02 24.41
CA GLU A 342 -28.03 -61.09 23.82
C GLU A 342 -29.06 -61.65 24.82
N SER A 343 -30.31 -61.84 24.39
CA SER A 343 -31.22 -62.79 24.96
C SER A 343 -32.22 -63.27 23.91
N ARG A 344 -32.11 -64.53 23.61
CA ARG A 344 -33.11 -65.55 23.30
C ARG A 344 -34.42 -65.08 22.59
#